data_b90d775edaa66cc3ae2231acab5b0f1a
#
_entry.id   b90d775edaa66cc3ae2231acab5b0f1a
#
_cell.length_a   1.000
_cell.length_b   1.000
_cell.length_c   1.000
_cell.angle_alpha   90.00
_cell.angle_beta   90.00
_cell.angle_gamma   90.00
#
_symmetry.space_group_name_H-M   'P 1'
#
loop_
_entity.id
_entity.type
_entity.pdbx_description
1 polymer ?
#
loop_
_entity_poly.entity_id
_entity_poly.type
_entity_poly.pdbx_seq_one_letter_code
_entity_poly.pdbx_strand_id
1 'polypeptide(L)'
;MMGELFSKDYANQLDENNPLKYIRDRFHLPKKDGKPVLYFSGNSLGLQPKGVSNSLLEEANNWAKKGADGYFSDWINFHERFLGHFEPIIGGQSHEFMVM
;
A
#
# COMPACT_ATOMS: atom_id res chain seq x y z
N MET A 1 0.78 -33.26 17.92
CA MET A 1 0.82 -32.77 16.52
C MET A 1 -0.23 -31.71 16.21
N MET A 2 -1.52 -31.93 16.40
CA MET A 2 -2.51 -30.87 16.16
C MET A 2 -2.41 -29.68 17.13
N GLY A 3 -1.99 -29.87 18.38
CA GLY A 3 -1.87 -28.80 19.37
C GLY A 3 -0.73 -27.80 19.09
N GLU A 4 0.32 -28.21 18.40
CA GLU A 4 1.45 -27.34 18.05
C GLU A 4 1.09 -26.37 16.93
N LEU A 5 0.27 -26.77 15.95
CA LEU A 5 -0.16 -25.94 14.82
C LEU A 5 -0.99 -24.71 15.23
N PHE A 6 -1.60 -24.74 16.42
CA PHE A 6 -2.41 -23.64 16.96
C PHE A 6 -1.74 -22.94 18.14
N SER A 7 -0.45 -23.22 18.39
CA SER A 7 0.29 -22.56 19.46
C SER A 7 0.75 -21.16 19.06
N LYS A 8 0.87 -20.27 20.05
CA LYS A 8 1.42 -18.93 19.85
C LYS A 8 2.88 -18.99 19.38
N ASP A 9 3.63 -19.97 19.88
CA ASP A 9 5.05 -20.14 19.54
C ASP A 9 5.21 -20.54 18.06
N TYR A 10 4.35 -21.42 17.55
CA TYR A 10 4.34 -21.76 16.14
C TYR A 10 3.99 -20.56 15.27
N ALA A 11 2.98 -19.77 15.64
CA ALA A 11 2.63 -18.54 14.92
C ALA A 11 3.81 -17.53 14.91
N ASN A 12 4.47 -17.33 16.05
CA ASN A 12 5.64 -16.46 16.13
C ASN A 12 6.79 -16.96 15.25
N GLN A 13 7.03 -18.27 15.17
CA GLN A 13 8.04 -18.85 14.28
C GLN A 13 7.72 -18.60 12.81
N LEU A 14 6.45 -18.72 12.41
CA LEU A 14 6.02 -18.41 11.05
C LEU A 14 6.24 -16.93 10.71
N ASP A 15 5.90 -16.03 11.62
CA ASP A 15 6.11 -14.59 11.45
C ASP A 15 7.59 -14.24 11.32
N GLU A 16 8.46 -14.82 12.17
CA GLU A 16 9.92 -14.60 12.13
C GLU A 16 10.55 -15.12 10.84
N ASN A 17 10.07 -16.24 10.32
CA ASN A 17 10.56 -16.85 9.08
C ASN A 17 9.93 -16.25 7.81
N ASN A 18 8.96 -15.35 7.94
CA ASN A 18 8.31 -14.74 6.79
C ASN A 18 9.27 -13.78 6.07
N PRO A 19 9.62 -14.04 4.80
CA PRO A 19 10.50 -13.17 4.03
C PRO A 19 9.92 -11.78 3.79
N LEU A 20 8.60 -11.60 3.96
CA LEU A 20 7.90 -10.33 3.76
C LEU A 20 7.65 -9.55 5.06
N LYS A 21 8.14 -10.03 6.22
CA LYS A 21 7.90 -9.38 7.52
C LYS A 21 8.30 -7.90 7.55
N TYR A 22 9.34 -7.51 6.79
CA TYR A 22 9.82 -6.13 6.69
C TYR A 22 8.81 -5.17 6.03
N ILE A 23 7.86 -5.69 5.25
CA ILE A 23 6.86 -4.86 4.55
C ILE A 23 5.95 -4.16 5.55
N ARG A 24 5.68 -4.77 6.70
CA ARG A 24 4.91 -4.16 7.78
C ARG A 24 5.47 -2.81 8.21
N ASP A 25 6.79 -2.66 8.19
CA ASP A 25 7.47 -1.43 8.61
C ASP A 25 7.28 -0.28 7.62
N ARG A 26 6.76 -0.55 6.42
CA ARG A 26 6.43 0.47 5.43
C ARG A 26 5.10 1.17 5.68
N PHE A 27 4.31 0.71 6.65
CA PHE A 27 2.99 1.23 6.96
C PHE A 27 2.92 1.87 8.35
N HIS A 28 2.01 2.82 8.51
CA HIS A 28 1.63 3.35 9.81
C HIS A 28 0.67 2.38 10.49
N LEU A 29 1.06 1.85 11.64
CA LEU A 29 0.21 1.01 12.46
C LEU A 29 -0.51 1.88 13.49
N PRO A 30 -1.85 1.94 13.50
CA PRO A 30 -2.60 2.65 14.52
C PRO A 30 -2.25 2.11 15.91
N LYS A 31 -2.26 2.99 16.89
CA LYS A 31 -1.99 2.64 18.29
C LYS A 31 -3.18 3.03 19.16
N LYS A 32 -3.48 2.20 20.14
CA LYS A 32 -4.40 2.50 21.23
C LYS A 32 -3.65 2.28 22.54
N ASP A 33 -3.67 3.29 23.42
CA ASP A 33 -2.94 3.27 24.71
C ASP A 33 -1.44 2.91 24.54
N GLY A 34 -0.81 3.47 23.50
CA GLY A 34 0.60 3.24 23.17
C GLY A 34 0.94 1.90 22.53
N LYS A 35 -0.01 0.98 22.40
CA LYS A 35 0.19 -0.36 21.82
C LYS A 35 -0.37 -0.43 20.39
N PRO A 36 0.31 -1.09 19.45
CA PRO A 36 -0.23 -1.33 18.12
C PRO A 36 -1.56 -2.12 18.20
N VAL A 37 -2.55 -1.69 17.44
CA VAL A 37 -3.81 -2.44 17.31
C VAL A 37 -3.65 -3.58 16.32
N LEU A 38 -4.40 -4.65 16.52
CA LEU A 38 -4.57 -5.72 15.53
C LEU A 38 -5.51 -5.18 14.43
N TYR A 39 -4.95 -4.89 13.27
CA TYR A 39 -5.67 -4.24 12.18
C TYR A 39 -6.14 -5.25 11.14
N PHE A 40 -7.45 -5.52 11.12
CA PHE A 40 -8.08 -6.47 10.20
C PHE A 40 -9.06 -5.80 9.20
N SER A 41 -9.06 -4.47 9.12
CA SER A 41 -9.98 -3.72 8.25
C SER A 41 -9.40 -3.40 6.87
N GLY A 42 -8.34 -4.10 6.44
CA GLY A 42 -7.68 -3.86 5.16
C GLY A 42 -8.57 -4.03 3.92
N ASN A 43 -9.66 -4.75 4.04
CA ASN A 43 -10.69 -4.91 3.01
C ASN A 43 -11.53 -3.65 2.79
N SER A 44 -11.65 -2.79 3.80
CA SER A 44 -12.39 -1.53 3.75
C SER A 44 -11.44 -0.34 3.54
N LEU A 45 -10.44 -0.21 4.40
CA LEU A 45 -9.41 0.81 4.32
C LEU A 45 -8.06 0.20 4.71
N GLY A 46 -7.14 0.11 3.75
CA GLY A 46 -5.79 -0.36 4.01
C GLY A 46 -5.03 0.56 4.98
N LEU A 47 -3.97 0.02 5.61
CA LEU A 47 -3.05 0.84 6.39
C LEU A 47 -2.37 1.88 5.49
N GLN A 48 -2.16 3.09 6.01
CA GLN A 48 -1.48 4.16 5.30
C GLN A 48 0.01 3.80 5.09
N PRO A 49 0.50 3.74 3.83
CA PRO A 49 1.94 3.67 3.57
C PRO A 49 2.65 4.93 4.07
N LYS A 50 3.83 4.78 4.66
CA LYS A 50 4.61 5.91 5.22
C LYS A 50 5.00 6.96 4.16
N GLY A 51 5.11 6.58 2.90
CA GLY A 51 5.44 7.49 1.80
C GLY A 51 4.30 8.41 1.34
N VAL A 52 3.06 8.13 1.72
CA VAL A 52 1.88 8.87 1.22
C VAL A 52 1.95 10.37 1.49
N SER A 53 2.36 10.77 2.69
CA SER A 53 2.45 12.20 3.06
C SER A 53 3.43 12.96 2.16
N ASN A 54 4.57 12.35 1.82
CA ASN A 54 5.55 12.97 0.92
C ASN A 54 5.01 13.10 -0.51
N SER A 55 4.35 12.05 -1.01
CA SER A 55 3.74 12.08 -2.35
C SER A 55 2.64 13.14 -2.47
N LEU A 56 1.81 13.29 -1.42
CA LEU A 56 0.79 14.34 -1.39
C LEU A 56 1.41 15.76 -1.35
N LEU A 57 2.47 15.94 -0.56
CA LEU A 57 3.17 17.22 -0.48
C LEU A 57 3.85 17.56 -1.82
N GLU A 58 4.46 16.57 -2.47
CA GLU A 58 5.07 16.72 -3.79
C GLU A 58 4.03 17.16 -4.82
N GLU A 59 2.86 16.53 -4.83
CA GLU A 59 1.80 16.86 -5.76
C GLU A 59 1.18 18.24 -5.48
N ALA A 60 1.02 18.61 -4.22
CA ALA A 60 0.60 19.95 -3.83
C ALA A 60 1.60 21.02 -4.30
N ASN A 61 2.89 20.75 -4.20
CA ASN A 61 3.95 21.63 -4.70
C ASN A 61 3.97 21.71 -6.25
N ASN A 62 3.70 20.61 -6.91
CA ASN A 62 3.57 20.58 -8.38
C ASN A 62 2.40 21.46 -8.84
N TRP A 63 1.27 21.35 -8.16
CA TRP A 63 0.12 22.23 -8.42
C TRP A 63 0.46 23.68 -8.21
N ALA A 64 1.09 24.06 -7.09
CA ALA A 64 1.48 25.42 -6.81
C ALA A 64 2.42 26.01 -7.87
N LYS A 65 3.30 25.18 -8.46
CA LYS A 65 4.27 25.63 -9.48
C LYS A 65 3.69 25.67 -10.89
N LYS A 66 2.90 24.67 -11.25
CA LYS A 66 2.43 24.46 -12.63
C LYS A 66 1.05 25.04 -12.88
N GLY A 67 0.20 25.19 -11.85
CA GLY A 67 -1.19 25.58 -12.03
C GLY A 67 -1.88 24.67 -13.05
N ALA A 68 -2.61 25.24 -14.00
CA ALA A 68 -3.31 24.50 -15.05
C ALA A 68 -2.39 23.74 -16.03
N ASP A 69 -1.14 24.14 -16.17
CA ASP A 69 -0.17 23.47 -17.05
C ASP A 69 0.15 22.03 -16.57
N GLY A 70 -0.11 21.74 -15.31
CA GLY A 70 -0.02 20.39 -14.76
C GLY A 70 -0.89 19.37 -15.48
N TYR A 71 -2.05 19.78 -16.00
CA TYR A 71 -2.92 18.92 -16.80
C TYR A 71 -2.24 18.38 -18.05
N PHE A 72 -1.48 19.21 -18.74
CA PHE A 72 -0.84 18.84 -20.01
C PHE A 72 0.48 18.14 -19.83
N SER A 73 1.05 18.13 -18.62
CA SER A 73 2.32 17.47 -18.36
C SER A 73 2.15 16.07 -17.76
N ASP A 74 1.46 15.97 -16.62
CA ASP A 74 1.50 14.74 -15.82
C ASP A 74 0.13 14.21 -15.42
N TRP A 75 -0.89 15.08 -15.24
CA TRP A 75 -2.12 14.67 -14.57
C TRP A 75 -3.11 13.97 -15.47
N ILE A 76 -3.24 14.39 -16.74
CA ILE A 76 -4.25 13.84 -17.63
C ILE A 76 -4.06 12.32 -17.87
N ASN A 77 -2.81 11.86 -17.90
CA ASN A 77 -2.46 10.45 -18.10
C ASN A 77 -1.95 9.79 -16.81
N PHE A 78 -2.16 10.41 -15.66
CA PHE A 78 -1.66 9.88 -14.38
C PHE A 78 -2.16 8.46 -14.09
N HIS A 79 -3.40 8.17 -14.42
CA HIS A 79 -4.03 6.87 -14.26
C HIS A 79 -3.35 5.76 -15.07
N GLU A 80 -2.75 6.06 -16.21
CA GLU A 80 -2.05 5.09 -17.06
C GLU A 80 -0.79 4.52 -16.38
N ARG A 81 -0.21 5.27 -15.45
CA ARG A 81 1.01 4.84 -14.72
C ARG A 81 0.77 3.60 -13.86
N PHE A 82 -0.48 3.29 -13.52
CA PHE A 82 -0.84 2.15 -12.69
C PHE A 82 -1.12 0.87 -13.47
N LEU A 83 -1.39 0.97 -14.78
CA LEU A 83 -1.88 -0.15 -15.59
C LEU A 83 -0.93 -1.34 -15.59
N GLY A 84 0.38 -1.10 -15.77
CA GLY A 84 1.39 -2.15 -15.74
C GLY A 84 1.55 -2.86 -14.40
N HIS A 85 1.11 -2.25 -13.29
CA HIS A 85 1.13 -2.90 -11.99
C HIS A 85 0.02 -3.92 -11.80
N PHE A 86 -1.06 -3.85 -12.57
CA PHE A 86 -2.18 -4.79 -12.50
C PHE A 86 -1.91 -6.10 -13.25
N GLU A 87 -1.05 -6.10 -14.26
CA GLU A 87 -0.72 -7.29 -15.04
C GLU A 87 -0.33 -8.50 -14.18
N PRO A 88 0.66 -8.41 -13.28
CA PRO A 88 1.06 -9.54 -12.45
C PRO A 88 0.05 -9.90 -11.35
N ILE A 89 -0.86 -8.98 -11.00
CA ILE A 89 -1.82 -9.18 -9.90
C ILE A 89 -3.10 -9.80 -10.40
N ILE A 90 -3.63 -9.30 -11.53
CA ILE A 90 -4.95 -9.68 -12.06
C ILE A 90 -4.81 -10.70 -13.19
N GLY A 91 -3.68 -10.69 -13.91
CA GLY A 91 -3.44 -11.61 -15.03
C GLY A 91 -4.15 -11.13 -16.31
N GLY A 92 -3.76 -10.02 -16.85
CA GLY A 92 -4.22 -9.46 -18.12
C GLY A 92 -3.10 -8.59 -18.71
N GLN A 93 -3.39 -7.88 -19.79
CA GLN A 93 -2.48 -6.92 -20.40
C GLN A 93 -2.87 -5.50 -20.02
N SER A 94 -1.90 -4.56 -19.98
CA SER A 94 -2.13 -3.17 -19.53
C SER A 94 -3.30 -2.49 -20.23
N HIS A 95 -3.51 -2.76 -21.52
CA HIS A 95 -4.59 -2.17 -22.30
C HIS A 95 -6.01 -2.70 -21.98
N GLU A 96 -6.10 -3.79 -21.20
CA GLU A 96 -7.36 -4.38 -20.75
C GLU A 96 -7.84 -3.77 -19.42
N PHE A 97 -7.04 -2.90 -18.80
CA PHE A 97 -7.36 -2.27 -17.52
C PHE A 97 -7.71 -0.79 -17.70
N MET A 98 -8.59 -0.31 -16.86
CA MET A 98 -8.90 1.10 -16.72
C MET A 98 -8.97 1.47 -15.24
N VAL A 99 -8.27 2.53 -14.86
CA VAL A 99 -8.36 3.14 -13.53
C VAL A 99 -9.25 4.37 -13.64
N MET A 100 -10.32 4.39 -12.86
CA MET A 100 -11.31 5.47 -12.83
C MET A 100 -11.41 6.07 -11.43
#